data_be717c5c21306733e016ab9f32648893
#
_entry.id   be717c5c21306733e016ab9f32648893
#
_cell.length_a   1.000
_cell.length_b   1.000
_cell.length_c   1.000
_cell.angle_alpha   90.00
_cell.angle_beta   90.00
_cell.angle_gamma   90.00
#
_symmetry.space_group_name_H-M   'P 1'
#
loop_
_entity.id
_entity.type
_entity.pdbx_description
1 polymer ?
#
loop_
_entity_poly.entity_id
_entity_poly.type
_entity_poly.pdbx_seq_one_letter_code
_entity_poly.pdbx_strand_id
1 'polypeptide(L)'
;MKKFIFPALFAFLFVFASCMNMSGSSGEGGSVRVVLPGSARYSFSQDKADKFVVTISLGSKLVDTKTGFSGGVIEFDELNPGDYTIEAKAFDSNEGDLVVGWGTAEATVEKGENTNCSLSLQPVVSAFDSAPTYKKLVVLSSADMTKLCELVNAGSDFEGITITLADDVDLADCADDWQPIGFVKTEGDDDSNNMPFKGTLNGNGKTISYKITKNENDVTQFFGLFFDNYGTIENLVVNQTYSGDLSSRGMSRGGMICAYNYGNIKNCIVMADIAIGTKSDTAGICKVNTESGKVVNCFVTGNIENQLDANWGGSYQKTGGICAINYGTVENVVSAVNIKTKSLRDNSTQLNNIAAAIAARTDGYLTNCYWLKDSINQDGNFKNHIAYTNYGDYTKENCIPDPSKITGCGYFDTNSPSASVTAGTTSECKSAQTLAYSGTLIQMLNAYVSASSDSGLKRWTAGADGSLSLDF
;
A
#
# COMPACT_ATOMS: atom_id res chain seq x y z
N MET A 1 53.01 1.09 -15.08
CA MET A 1 52.26 1.30 -13.82
C MET A 1 50.77 1.13 -14.10
N LYS A 2 50.28 -0.06 -13.83
CA LYS A 2 48.84 -0.40 -13.99
C LYS A 2 48.12 -0.04 -12.70
N LYS A 3 47.19 0.92 -12.74
CA LYS A 3 46.29 1.22 -11.62
C LYS A 3 45.14 0.23 -11.65
N PHE A 4 45.06 -0.63 -10.66
CA PHE A 4 43.89 -1.44 -10.38
C PHE A 4 42.83 -0.54 -9.74
N ILE A 5 41.65 -0.42 -10.37
CA ILE A 5 40.45 0.17 -9.79
C ILE A 5 39.69 -1.00 -9.17
N PHE A 6 39.60 -1.02 -7.85
CA PHE A 6 38.68 -1.89 -7.11
C PHE A 6 37.27 -1.34 -7.23
N PRO A 7 36.29 -2.13 -7.64
CA PRO A 7 34.91 -1.76 -7.46
C PRO A 7 34.54 -1.92 -5.97
N ALA A 8 34.12 -0.84 -5.33
CA ALA A 8 33.56 -0.87 -4.00
C ALA A 8 32.25 -1.65 -4.05
N LEU A 9 32.28 -2.87 -3.56
CA LEU A 9 31.09 -3.69 -3.29
C LEU A 9 30.35 -3.05 -2.10
N PHE A 10 29.27 -2.32 -2.36
CA PHE A 10 28.35 -1.89 -1.32
C PHE A 10 27.60 -3.14 -0.84
N ALA A 11 28.17 -3.77 0.19
CA ALA A 11 27.43 -4.75 0.96
C ALA A 11 26.35 -4.01 1.75
N PHE A 12 25.09 -4.21 1.37
CA PHE A 12 23.96 -3.93 2.24
C PHE A 12 24.11 -4.82 3.48
N LEU A 13 24.63 -4.24 4.55
CA LEU A 13 24.60 -4.87 5.85
C LEU A 13 23.14 -4.84 6.33
N PHE A 14 22.41 -5.92 6.08
CA PHE A 14 21.32 -6.29 6.97
C PHE A 14 22.01 -6.59 8.31
N VAL A 15 21.90 -5.64 9.26
CA VAL A 15 22.25 -5.91 10.64
C VAL A 15 21.12 -6.81 11.17
N PHE A 16 21.24 -8.11 10.88
CA PHE A 16 20.57 -9.10 11.70
C PHE A 16 21.20 -8.95 13.09
N ALA A 17 20.39 -8.62 14.09
CA ALA A 17 20.82 -8.75 15.47
C ALA A 17 21.07 -10.26 15.69
N SER A 18 22.32 -10.70 15.49
CA SER A 18 22.67 -12.10 15.71
C SER A 18 22.71 -12.37 17.21
N CYS A 19 21.91 -13.30 17.66
CA CYS A 19 22.03 -13.84 19.00
C CYS A 19 23.29 -14.72 19.08
N MET A 20 24.13 -14.48 20.07
CA MET A 20 25.32 -15.30 20.32
C MET A 20 25.02 -16.27 21.48
N ASN A 21 25.22 -17.56 21.22
CA ASN A 21 25.07 -18.60 22.23
C ASN A 21 26.20 -18.54 23.28
N MET A 22 25.85 -18.59 24.54
CA MET A 22 26.77 -18.80 25.66
C MET A 22 26.31 -20.02 26.46
N SER A 23 27.14 -21.05 26.52
CA SER A 23 26.86 -22.30 27.21
C SER A 23 26.83 -22.13 28.74
N GLY A 24 25.79 -22.63 29.38
CA GLY A 24 25.74 -22.84 30.80
C GLY A 24 24.37 -22.73 31.47
N SER A 25 23.60 -23.81 31.49
CA SER A 25 22.84 -24.29 32.68
C SER A 25 22.09 -25.58 32.42
N SER A 26 21.96 -26.44 33.43
CA SER A 26 21.43 -27.79 33.39
C SER A 26 19.91 -27.83 33.59
N GLY A 27 19.14 -27.20 32.73
CA GLY A 27 17.66 -27.35 32.65
C GLY A 27 17.27 -28.03 31.34
N GLU A 28 16.07 -28.64 31.27
CA GLU A 28 15.57 -29.25 30.02
C GLU A 28 15.19 -28.20 28.96
N GLY A 29 14.94 -26.94 29.35
CA GLY A 29 14.66 -25.79 28.48
C GLY A 29 15.89 -24.92 28.21
N GLY A 30 15.87 -24.12 27.15
CA GLY A 30 16.83 -23.05 26.89
C GLY A 30 16.33 -21.71 27.46
N SER A 31 17.13 -20.64 27.28
CA SER A 31 16.73 -19.28 27.66
C SER A 31 17.10 -18.23 26.61
N VAL A 32 16.36 -17.12 26.62
CA VAL A 32 16.71 -15.92 25.85
C VAL A 32 16.94 -14.76 26.81
N ARG A 33 18.11 -14.14 26.68
CA ARG A 33 18.50 -12.98 27.47
C ARG A 33 18.50 -11.74 26.57
N VAL A 34 17.56 -10.83 26.82
CA VAL A 34 17.39 -9.59 26.07
C VAL A 34 18.05 -8.44 26.80
N VAL A 35 19.06 -7.85 26.19
CA VAL A 35 19.72 -6.64 26.71
C VAL A 35 18.96 -5.43 26.22
N LEU A 36 18.34 -4.72 27.15
CA LEU A 36 17.63 -3.49 26.84
C LEU A 36 18.61 -2.35 26.57
N PRO A 37 18.32 -1.51 25.55
CA PRO A 37 19.16 -0.38 25.27
C PRO A 37 19.24 0.58 26.49
N GLY A 38 20.42 1.11 26.78
CA GLY A 38 20.61 2.18 27.75
C GLY A 38 20.47 3.55 27.09
N SER A 39 20.22 4.59 27.85
CA SER A 39 20.00 5.97 27.40
C SER A 39 21.07 6.50 26.41
N ALA A 40 22.28 5.97 26.45
CA ALA A 40 23.37 6.35 25.55
C ALA A 40 23.30 5.68 24.15
N ARG A 41 22.37 4.75 23.91
CA ARG A 41 22.25 4.01 22.64
C ARG A 41 21.02 4.40 21.82
N TYR A 42 20.18 5.28 22.33
CA TYR A 42 19.08 5.81 21.56
C TYR A 42 19.56 6.99 20.72
N SER A 43 19.36 6.90 19.43
CA SER A 43 19.60 8.01 18.52
C SER A 43 18.35 8.86 18.29
N PHE A 44 17.25 8.55 18.99
CA PHE A 44 16.02 9.33 18.92
C PHE A 44 15.77 9.99 20.29
N SER A 45 15.15 11.12 20.30
CA SER A 45 14.99 12.09 21.42
C SER A 45 14.64 11.43 22.75
N GLN A 46 15.58 10.88 23.08
CA GLN A 46 16.39 10.54 23.79
C GLN A 46 16.33 10.17 25.22
N ASP A 47 15.91 10.89 26.06
CA ASP A 47 15.84 10.79 27.50
C ASP A 47 14.43 10.36 27.96
N LYS A 48 13.54 9.99 27.00
CA LYS A 48 12.13 9.74 27.28
C LYS A 48 11.80 8.26 27.52
N ALA A 49 12.52 7.33 26.93
CA ALA A 49 12.21 5.90 27.11
C ALA A 49 12.79 5.37 28.43
N ASP A 50 11.95 5.18 29.40
CA ASP A 50 12.32 4.68 30.74
C ASP A 50 11.79 3.26 31.00
N LYS A 51 10.70 2.84 30.38
CA LYS A 51 10.04 1.54 30.54
C LYS A 51 10.01 0.78 29.22
N PHE A 52 10.21 -0.52 29.29
CA PHE A 52 10.17 -1.45 28.16
C PHE A 52 9.20 -2.58 28.42
N VAL A 53 8.37 -2.90 27.44
CA VAL A 53 7.61 -4.14 27.43
C VAL A 53 8.18 -5.01 26.33
N VAL A 54 8.63 -6.21 26.69
CA VAL A 54 9.23 -7.17 25.77
C VAL A 54 8.38 -8.42 25.75
N THR A 55 7.98 -8.84 24.57
CA THR A 55 7.25 -10.08 24.33
C THR A 55 8.13 -11.07 23.59
N ILE A 56 7.92 -12.36 23.85
CA ILE A 56 8.56 -13.46 23.12
C ILE A 56 7.49 -14.39 22.56
N SER A 57 7.57 -14.72 21.27
CA SER A 57 6.60 -15.54 20.57
C SER A 57 7.27 -16.67 19.79
N LEU A 58 6.61 -17.83 19.71
CA LEU A 58 7.00 -18.95 18.86
C LEU A 58 6.01 -19.05 17.69
N GLY A 59 6.45 -18.65 16.51
CA GLY A 59 5.55 -18.38 15.40
C GLY A 59 4.53 -17.30 15.78
N SER A 60 3.24 -17.54 15.57
CA SER A 60 2.16 -16.62 15.95
C SER A 60 1.71 -16.72 17.41
N LYS A 61 2.29 -17.64 18.20
CA LYS A 61 1.87 -17.88 19.58
C LYS A 61 2.71 -17.07 20.55
N LEU A 62 2.10 -16.10 21.25
CA LEU A 62 2.72 -15.43 22.39
C LEU A 62 3.07 -16.45 23.48
N VAL A 63 4.33 -16.44 23.93
CA VAL A 63 4.83 -17.33 24.97
C VAL A 63 4.90 -16.61 26.30
N ASP A 64 5.50 -15.42 26.37
CA ASP A 64 5.63 -14.63 27.59
C ASP A 64 5.77 -13.13 27.28
N THR A 65 5.51 -12.32 28.33
CA THR A 65 5.66 -10.85 28.28
C THR A 65 6.28 -10.37 29.57
N LYS A 66 7.38 -9.62 29.48
CA LYS A 66 8.08 -9.05 30.63
C LYS A 66 8.29 -7.55 30.50
N THR A 67 8.34 -6.88 31.63
CA THR A 67 8.64 -5.44 31.70
C THR A 67 10.02 -5.23 32.29
N GLY A 68 10.76 -4.30 31.71
CA GLY A 68 12.09 -3.89 32.18
C GLY A 68 12.30 -2.39 32.04
N PHE A 69 13.49 -1.94 32.48
CA PHE A 69 13.86 -0.53 32.46
C PHE A 69 15.16 -0.31 31.67
N SER A 70 15.39 0.94 31.28
CA SER A 70 16.53 1.35 30.47
C SER A 70 17.85 0.79 30.99
N GLY A 71 18.63 0.16 30.14
CA GLY A 71 19.91 -0.48 30.45
C GLY A 71 19.81 -1.80 31.22
N GLY A 72 18.60 -2.27 31.50
CA GLY A 72 18.35 -3.55 32.18
C GLY A 72 18.51 -4.76 31.26
N VAL A 73 18.24 -5.91 31.85
CA VAL A 73 18.20 -7.20 31.15
C VAL A 73 16.90 -7.90 31.47
N ILE A 74 16.30 -8.49 30.46
CA ILE A 74 15.14 -9.36 30.58
C ILE A 74 15.56 -10.77 30.17
N GLU A 75 15.23 -11.75 30.99
CA GLU A 75 15.50 -13.16 30.71
C GLU A 75 14.19 -13.94 30.60
N PHE A 76 14.06 -14.73 29.54
CA PHE A 76 12.98 -15.69 29.32
C PHE A 76 13.56 -17.08 29.47
N ASP A 77 13.13 -17.81 30.48
CA ASP A 77 13.67 -19.11 30.85
C ASP A 77 12.72 -20.25 30.48
N GLU A 78 13.19 -21.48 30.58
CA GLU A 78 12.41 -22.70 30.36
C GLU A 78 11.74 -22.76 28.97
N LEU A 79 12.37 -22.15 27.95
CA LEU A 79 11.87 -22.14 26.60
C LEU A 79 12.13 -23.47 25.91
N ASN A 80 11.15 -23.97 25.16
CA ASN A 80 11.35 -25.12 24.28
C ASN A 80 12.30 -24.75 23.13
N PRO A 81 13.09 -25.69 22.59
CA PRO A 81 13.88 -25.44 21.39
C PRO A 81 13.00 -24.95 20.22
N GLY A 82 13.47 -23.94 19.49
CA GLY A 82 12.75 -23.35 18.36
C GLY A 82 13.20 -21.93 18.03
N ASP A 83 12.62 -21.38 16.96
CA ASP A 83 12.88 -20.02 16.52
C ASP A 83 11.81 -19.07 17.08
N TYR A 84 12.27 -18.10 17.85
CA TYR A 84 11.44 -17.14 18.56
C TYR A 84 11.59 -15.75 17.99
N THR A 85 10.48 -15.04 17.90
CA THR A 85 10.44 -13.60 17.64
C THR A 85 10.33 -12.85 18.97
N ILE A 86 11.24 -11.90 19.19
CA ILE A 86 11.22 -10.98 20.32
C ILE A 86 10.78 -9.62 19.80
N GLU A 87 9.75 -9.04 20.43
CA GLU A 87 9.30 -7.68 20.17
C GLU A 87 9.49 -6.82 21.41
N ALA A 88 9.96 -5.59 21.23
CA ALA A 88 10.06 -4.62 22.31
C ALA A 88 9.39 -3.30 21.96
N LYS A 89 8.58 -2.80 22.89
CA LYS A 89 8.03 -1.44 22.89
C LYS A 89 8.68 -0.65 24.01
N ALA A 90 9.19 0.53 23.68
CA ALA A 90 9.75 1.49 24.63
C ALA A 90 8.74 2.60 24.91
N PHE A 91 8.55 2.96 26.16
CA PHE A 91 7.55 3.90 26.63
C PHE A 91 8.19 5.09 27.34
N ASP A 92 7.59 6.26 27.18
CA ASP A 92 7.78 7.43 28.01
C ASP A 92 6.69 7.43 29.10
N SER A 93 7.07 7.07 30.33
CA SER A 93 6.11 7.02 31.44
C SER A 93 5.63 8.41 31.90
N ASN A 94 6.36 9.48 31.54
CA ASN A 94 5.99 10.85 31.90
C ASN A 94 4.88 11.40 31.01
N GLU A 95 4.72 10.84 29.80
CA GLU A 95 3.70 11.22 28.84
C GLU A 95 2.55 10.18 28.76
N GLY A 96 2.18 9.58 29.90
CA GLY A 96 1.06 8.66 29.99
C GLY A 96 1.31 7.31 29.31
N ASP A 97 2.53 6.77 29.41
CA ASP A 97 2.95 5.55 28.72
C ASP A 97 2.87 5.66 27.18
N LEU A 98 3.26 6.79 26.61
CA LEU A 98 3.39 6.94 25.15
C LEU A 98 4.46 6.00 24.61
N VAL A 99 4.15 5.21 23.58
CA VAL A 99 5.13 4.38 22.88
C VAL A 99 6.03 5.29 22.04
N VAL A 100 7.33 5.30 22.35
CA VAL A 100 8.33 6.16 21.67
C VAL A 100 9.31 5.37 20.82
N GLY A 101 9.38 4.07 20.99
CA GLY A 101 10.25 3.19 20.19
C GLY A 101 9.72 1.77 20.08
N TRP A 102 10.06 1.13 18.98
CA TRP A 102 9.66 -0.25 18.68
C TRP A 102 10.77 -0.98 17.93
N GLY A 103 10.89 -2.29 18.16
CA GLY A 103 11.79 -3.13 17.39
C GLY A 103 11.55 -4.61 17.65
N THR A 104 12.02 -5.42 16.70
CA THR A 104 11.99 -6.88 16.77
C THR A 104 13.36 -7.49 16.58
N ALA A 105 13.53 -8.71 17.06
CA ALA A 105 14.70 -9.54 16.79
C ALA A 105 14.29 -11.02 16.81
N GLU A 106 15.05 -11.84 16.09
CA GLU A 106 14.88 -13.29 16.07
C GLU A 106 15.90 -13.95 17.00
N ALA A 107 15.52 -15.02 17.66
CA ALA A 107 16.38 -15.83 18.52
C ALA A 107 16.09 -17.32 18.36
N THR A 108 17.11 -18.10 17.98
CA THR A 108 17.02 -19.55 17.99
C THR A 108 17.39 -20.07 19.37
N VAL A 109 16.49 -20.82 20.00
CA VAL A 109 16.69 -21.47 21.30
C VAL A 109 17.05 -22.93 21.07
N GLU A 110 18.18 -23.36 21.63
CA GLU A 110 18.58 -24.76 21.69
C GLU A 110 18.44 -25.31 23.11
N LYS A 111 18.31 -26.63 23.24
CA LYS A 111 18.13 -27.27 24.51
C LYS A 111 19.30 -27.02 25.47
N GLY A 112 19.01 -26.42 26.64
CA GLY A 112 19.98 -26.12 27.68
C GLY A 112 20.92 -24.96 27.39
N GLU A 113 20.68 -24.21 26.31
CA GLU A 113 21.52 -23.06 25.94
C GLU A 113 20.89 -21.72 26.30
N ASN A 114 21.74 -20.74 26.56
CA ASN A 114 21.34 -19.36 26.78
C ASN A 114 21.64 -18.53 25.53
N THR A 115 20.62 -17.98 24.90
CA THR A 115 20.75 -17.12 23.73
C THR A 115 20.72 -15.65 24.15
N ASN A 116 21.77 -14.87 23.82
CA ASN A 116 21.75 -13.42 24.03
C ASN A 116 21.17 -12.72 22.81
N CYS A 117 20.17 -11.87 23.03
CA CYS A 117 19.50 -11.09 21.99
C CYS A 117 19.69 -9.58 22.24
N SER A 118 20.07 -8.86 21.18
CA SER A 118 20.17 -7.41 21.18
C SER A 118 19.09 -6.82 20.30
N LEU A 119 18.32 -5.91 20.84
CA LEU A 119 17.26 -5.20 20.12
C LEU A 119 17.75 -3.86 19.56
N SER A 120 17.38 -3.58 18.33
CA SER A 120 17.53 -2.27 17.73
C SER A 120 16.14 -1.65 17.61
N LEU A 121 15.91 -0.55 18.33
CA LEU A 121 14.64 0.15 18.30
C LEU A 121 14.63 1.25 17.26
N GLN A 122 13.51 1.38 16.58
CA GLN A 122 13.20 2.50 15.68
C GLN A 122 12.22 3.44 16.37
N PRO A 123 12.34 4.75 16.18
CA PRO A 123 11.40 5.70 16.77
C PRO A 123 10.02 5.59 16.11
N VAL A 124 9.00 5.77 16.93
CA VAL A 124 7.59 5.82 16.50
C VAL A 124 7.26 7.23 16.01
N VAL A 125 6.43 7.35 14.98
CA VAL A 125 6.10 8.67 14.37
C VAL A 125 5.49 9.63 15.37
N SER A 126 4.62 9.15 16.26
CA SER A 126 3.96 9.99 17.29
C SER A 126 4.90 10.57 18.33
N ALA A 127 6.15 10.09 18.41
CA ALA A 127 7.15 10.64 19.34
C ALA A 127 7.73 11.99 18.90
N PHE A 128 7.33 12.54 17.73
CA PHE A 128 7.90 13.78 17.19
C PHE A 128 6.86 14.90 17.10
N ASP A 129 7.26 16.09 17.52
CA ASP A 129 6.46 17.33 17.38
C ASP A 129 6.76 18.08 16.07
N SER A 130 7.85 17.72 15.39
CA SER A 130 8.31 18.35 14.15
C SER A 130 8.96 17.30 13.23
N ALA A 131 9.28 17.70 12.00
CA ALA A 131 9.94 16.85 11.02
C ALA A 131 11.12 16.07 11.59
N PRO A 132 11.10 14.74 11.59
CA PRO A 132 12.17 13.93 12.16
C PRO A 132 13.40 13.94 11.23
N THR A 133 14.58 13.86 11.85
CA THR A 133 15.86 13.72 11.13
C THR A 133 16.27 12.26 10.92
N TYR A 134 15.48 11.32 11.41
CA TYR A 134 15.77 9.90 11.37
C TYR A 134 15.44 9.28 10.01
N LYS A 135 16.24 8.34 9.59
CA LYS A 135 16.07 7.65 8.30
C LYS A 135 15.02 6.54 8.33
N LYS A 136 14.65 6.07 9.52
CA LYS A 136 13.67 5.00 9.72
C LYS A 136 12.74 5.37 10.87
N LEU A 137 11.45 5.24 10.62
CA LEU A 137 10.37 5.46 11.58
C LEU A 137 9.40 4.28 11.55
N VAL A 138 8.58 4.17 12.58
CA VAL A 138 7.56 3.11 12.71
C VAL A 138 6.19 3.72 12.98
N VAL A 139 5.17 3.08 12.42
CA VAL A 139 3.75 3.31 12.70
C VAL A 139 3.20 2.05 13.37
N LEU A 140 2.57 2.22 14.52
CA LEU A 140 1.95 1.16 15.32
C LEU A 140 0.43 1.30 15.41
N SER A 141 -0.11 2.49 15.13
CA SER A 141 -1.51 2.82 15.44
C SER A 141 -2.07 3.90 14.52
N SER A 142 -3.37 4.13 14.60
CA SER A 142 -4.06 5.25 13.96
C SER A 142 -3.54 6.60 14.42
N ALA A 143 -3.14 6.74 15.70
CA ALA A 143 -2.55 7.97 16.21
C ALA A 143 -1.22 8.32 15.53
N ASP A 144 -0.39 7.31 15.21
CA ASP A 144 0.85 7.51 14.46
C ASP A 144 0.58 7.96 13.02
N MET A 145 -0.44 7.39 12.36
CA MET A 145 -0.85 7.80 11.02
C MET A 145 -1.42 9.23 11.03
N THR A 146 -2.20 9.58 12.05
CA THR A 146 -2.71 10.96 12.24
C THR A 146 -1.54 11.92 12.41
N LYS A 147 -0.54 11.56 13.22
CA LYS A 147 0.66 12.37 13.41
C LYS A 147 1.49 12.49 12.13
N LEU A 148 1.62 11.43 11.35
CA LEU A 148 2.24 11.49 10.02
C LEU A 148 1.50 12.49 9.13
N CYS A 149 0.17 12.45 9.11
CA CYS A 149 -0.66 13.40 8.36
C CYS A 149 -0.41 14.86 8.82
N GLU A 150 -0.41 15.11 10.11
CA GLU A 150 -0.10 16.45 10.68
C GLU A 150 1.28 16.96 10.25
N LEU A 151 2.31 16.11 10.34
CA LEU A 151 3.67 16.48 10.00
C LEU A 151 3.83 16.77 8.49
N VAL A 152 3.21 15.97 7.63
CA VAL A 152 3.22 16.23 6.18
C VAL A 152 2.46 17.52 5.87
N ASN A 153 1.28 17.72 6.44
CA ASN A 153 0.45 18.91 6.24
C ASN A 153 1.14 20.18 6.78
N ALA A 154 2.05 20.03 7.74
CA ALA A 154 2.92 21.12 8.24
C ALA A 154 4.17 21.37 7.36
N GLY A 155 4.32 20.66 6.24
CA GLY A 155 5.39 20.85 5.27
C GLY A 155 6.56 19.88 5.35
N SER A 156 6.46 18.81 6.14
CA SER A 156 7.48 17.75 6.18
C SER A 156 7.25 16.77 5.04
N ASP A 157 8.11 16.74 4.05
CA ASP A 157 7.93 15.85 2.88
C ASP A 157 8.46 14.42 3.07
N PHE A 158 9.19 14.16 4.14
CA PHE A 158 9.80 12.87 4.50
C PHE A 158 10.81 12.31 3.47
N GLU A 159 11.39 13.13 2.62
CA GLU A 159 12.37 12.69 1.61
C GLU A 159 13.53 11.92 2.23
N GLY A 160 13.81 10.71 1.73
CA GLY A 160 14.86 9.82 2.20
C GLY A 160 14.56 9.15 3.55
N ILE A 161 13.32 9.22 4.05
CA ILE A 161 12.87 8.56 5.27
C ILE A 161 11.98 7.37 4.90
N THR A 162 12.24 6.23 5.54
CA THR A 162 11.39 5.04 5.44
C THR A 162 10.52 4.93 6.70
N ILE A 163 9.22 4.85 6.50
CA ILE A 163 8.21 4.64 7.54
C ILE A 163 7.67 3.23 7.38
N THR A 164 7.81 2.38 8.40
CA THR A 164 7.38 0.98 8.36
C THR A 164 6.16 0.76 9.25
N LEU A 165 5.13 0.08 8.76
CA LEU A 165 4.04 -0.40 9.59
C LEU A 165 4.52 -1.61 10.40
N ALA A 166 4.38 -1.55 11.71
CA ALA A 166 4.68 -2.66 12.59
C ALA A 166 3.43 -3.48 12.94
N ASP A 167 2.25 -2.88 12.81
CA ASP A 167 0.97 -3.52 13.07
C ASP A 167 -0.08 -3.09 12.05
N ASP A 168 -1.22 -3.79 12.01
CA ASP A 168 -2.39 -3.36 11.25
C ASP A 168 -2.94 -2.07 11.86
N VAL A 169 -3.40 -1.16 11.02
CA VAL A 169 -3.90 0.15 11.44
C VAL A 169 -5.33 0.34 10.98
N ASP A 170 -6.24 0.59 11.92
CA ASP A 170 -7.61 0.98 11.61
C ASP A 170 -7.81 2.49 11.81
N LEU A 171 -8.01 3.21 10.71
CA LEU A 171 -8.23 4.64 10.71
C LEU A 171 -9.71 5.02 10.95
N ALA A 172 -10.62 4.04 11.05
CA ALA A 172 -12.01 4.29 11.42
C ALA A 172 -12.15 4.80 12.87
N ASP A 173 -11.14 4.57 13.70
CA ASP A 173 -11.06 5.10 15.07
C ASP A 173 -10.62 6.58 15.14
N CYS A 174 -10.23 7.18 14.01
CA CYS A 174 -9.98 8.62 13.96
C CYS A 174 -11.30 9.37 14.20
N ALA A 175 -11.25 10.40 15.05
CA ALA A 175 -12.45 11.14 15.49
C ALA A 175 -13.20 11.81 14.34
N ASP A 176 -12.49 12.13 13.25
CA ASP A 176 -13.02 12.69 12.02
C ASP A 176 -12.78 11.71 10.86
N ASP A 177 -13.53 11.87 9.76
CA ASP A 177 -13.27 11.12 8.53
C ASP A 177 -11.81 11.29 8.10
N TRP A 178 -11.17 10.19 7.72
CA TRP A 178 -9.81 10.22 7.23
C TRP A 178 -9.66 11.16 6.03
N GLN A 179 -8.74 12.12 6.14
CA GLN A 179 -8.34 12.98 5.03
C GLN A 179 -7.01 12.49 4.46
N PRO A 180 -6.81 12.50 3.13
CA PRO A 180 -5.55 12.07 2.54
C PRO A 180 -4.36 12.86 3.09
N ILE A 181 -3.28 12.17 3.43
CA ILE A 181 -2.02 12.78 3.86
C ILE A 181 -1.55 13.75 2.76
N GLY A 182 -1.20 14.96 3.14
CA GLY A 182 -0.76 16.01 2.22
C GLY A 182 -1.90 16.83 1.61
N PHE A 183 -3.17 16.49 1.88
CA PHE A 183 -4.30 17.30 1.44
C PHE A 183 -4.55 18.46 2.41
N VAL A 184 -4.33 19.68 1.95
CA VAL A 184 -4.61 20.89 2.71
C VAL A 184 -5.85 21.56 2.13
N LYS A 185 -6.97 21.39 2.82
CA LYS A 185 -8.25 21.96 2.40
C LYS A 185 -8.19 23.49 2.44
N THR A 186 -8.37 24.13 1.30
CA THR A 186 -8.49 25.59 1.18
C THR A 186 -9.90 25.99 0.76
N GLU A 187 -10.31 27.23 1.05
CA GLU A 187 -11.55 27.77 0.50
C GLU A 187 -11.37 27.93 -1.02
N GLY A 188 -12.21 27.27 -1.82
CA GLY A 188 -12.27 27.45 -3.25
C GLY A 188 -11.72 26.33 -4.14
N ASP A 189 -11.57 25.11 -3.62
CA ASP A 189 -11.07 23.95 -4.41
C ASP A 189 -9.68 24.14 -5.06
N ASP A 190 -8.82 24.97 -4.48
CA ASP A 190 -7.46 25.20 -4.98
C ASP A 190 -6.51 24.13 -4.43
N ASP A 191 -6.06 23.24 -5.33
CA ASP A 191 -5.11 22.15 -5.03
C ASP A 191 -3.66 22.68 -4.86
N SER A 192 -3.41 24.00 -4.94
CA SER A 192 -2.06 24.58 -4.97
C SER A 192 -1.31 24.52 -3.64
N ASN A 193 -2.02 24.28 -2.53
CA ASN A 193 -1.44 24.25 -1.18
C ASN A 193 -1.19 22.84 -0.66
N ASN A 194 -1.32 21.81 -1.50
CA ASN A 194 -1.09 20.43 -1.07
C ASN A 194 0.39 20.17 -0.80
N MET A 195 0.64 19.31 0.17
CA MET A 195 1.98 18.94 0.61
C MET A 195 2.35 17.55 0.11
N PRO A 196 3.42 17.41 -0.70
CA PRO A 196 3.80 16.12 -1.26
C PRO A 196 4.41 15.20 -0.21
N PHE A 197 4.07 13.91 -0.29
CA PHE A 197 4.81 12.87 0.43
C PHE A 197 5.92 12.33 -0.46
N LYS A 198 7.19 12.46 -0.04
CA LYS A 198 8.37 11.99 -0.78
C LYS A 198 9.11 10.84 -0.11
N GLY A 199 8.65 10.41 1.07
CA GLY A 199 9.23 9.31 1.81
C GLY A 199 8.93 7.94 1.20
N THR A 200 9.30 6.89 1.93
CA THR A 200 8.86 5.52 1.66
C THR A 200 7.91 5.09 2.77
N LEU A 201 6.66 4.76 2.44
CA LEU A 201 5.78 3.99 3.32
C LEU A 201 5.89 2.52 2.96
N ASN A 202 6.50 1.75 3.85
CA ASN A 202 6.58 0.29 3.74
C ASN A 202 5.51 -0.34 4.64
N GLY A 203 4.48 -0.90 4.04
CA GLY A 203 3.40 -1.59 4.75
C GLY A 203 3.85 -2.85 5.47
N ASN A 204 4.99 -3.45 5.09
CA ASN A 204 5.51 -4.67 5.71
C ASN A 204 4.49 -5.82 5.76
N GLY A 205 3.61 -5.90 4.77
CA GLY A 205 2.49 -6.85 4.69
C GLY A 205 1.31 -6.54 5.62
N LYS A 206 1.34 -5.43 6.35
CA LYS A 206 0.27 -5.00 7.24
C LYS A 206 -0.85 -4.30 6.49
N THR A 207 -2.01 -4.24 7.13
CA THR A 207 -3.23 -3.65 6.59
C THR A 207 -3.47 -2.25 7.16
N ILE A 208 -3.79 -1.31 6.29
CA ILE A 208 -4.46 -0.07 6.69
C ILE A 208 -5.92 -0.17 6.28
N SER A 209 -6.81 -0.13 7.29
CA SER A 209 -8.25 -0.05 7.07
C SER A 209 -8.73 1.37 7.27
N TYR A 210 -9.56 1.88 6.37
CA TYR A 210 -10.19 3.17 6.55
C TYR A 210 -11.58 3.22 5.91
N LYS A 211 -12.43 4.07 6.47
CA LYS A 211 -13.77 4.30 6.01
C LYS A 211 -13.92 5.75 5.58
N ILE A 212 -14.55 5.96 4.45
CA ILE A 212 -14.95 7.29 4.02
C ILE A 212 -16.45 7.40 4.25
N THR A 213 -16.87 8.38 5.05
CA THR A 213 -18.25 8.76 5.20
C THR A 213 -18.53 9.99 4.36
N LYS A 214 -19.76 10.13 3.92
CA LYS A 214 -20.20 11.26 3.12
C LYS A 214 -20.15 12.56 3.93
N ASN A 215 -19.57 13.60 3.36
CA ASN A 215 -19.75 14.95 3.86
C ASN A 215 -21.05 15.55 3.30
N GLU A 216 -21.97 15.98 4.17
CA GLU A 216 -23.28 16.50 3.79
C GLU A 216 -23.26 17.86 3.06
N ASN A 217 -22.09 18.50 2.94
CA ASN A 217 -21.96 19.90 2.54
C ASN A 217 -21.50 20.13 1.10
N ASP A 218 -21.91 19.35 0.11
CA ASP A 218 -21.68 19.60 -1.34
C ASP A 218 -20.25 20.01 -1.78
N VAL A 219 -19.23 19.76 -0.96
CA VAL A 219 -17.83 20.16 -1.21
C VAL A 219 -17.10 19.01 -1.91
N THR A 220 -16.19 19.34 -2.80
CA THR A 220 -15.26 18.36 -3.39
C THR A 220 -14.50 17.65 -2.28
N GLN A 221 -14.64 16.35 -2.21
CA GLN A 221 -13.94 15.50 -1.26
C GLN A 221 -12.93 14.64 -2.02
N PHE A 222 -11.67 14.69 -1.61
CA PHE A 222 -10.68 13.73 -2.04
C PHE A 222 -10.61 12.57 -1.05
N PHE A 223 -10.35 11.37 -1.58
CA PHE A 223 -10.15 10.19 -0.76
C PHE A 223 -8.90 9.44 -1.20
N GLY A 224 -8.37 8.60 -0.29
CA GLY A 224 -7.14 7.86 -0.42
C GLY A 224 -6.32 7.97 0.87
N LEU A 225 -5.25 7.23 0.98
CA LEU A 225 -4.31 7.40 2.09
C LEU A 225 -3.46 8.66 1.91
N PHE A 226 -3.07 8.95 0.68
CA PHE A 226 -2.27 10.13 0.32
C PHE A 226 -2.99 10.98 -0.73
N PHE A 227 -2.72 12.29 -0.74
CA PHE A 227 -3.12 13.15 -1.82
C PHE A 227 -2.09 13.06 -2.97
N ASP A 228 -0.87 13.55 -2.76
CA ASP A 228 0.23 13.50 -3.72
C ASP A 228 1.35 12.57 -3.24
N ASN A 229 1.57 11.47 -3.96
CA ASN A 229 2.70 10.57 -3.73
C ASN A 229 3.84 10.87 -4.71
N TYR A 230 4.93 11.44 -4.22
CA TYR A 230 6.20 11.59 -4.95
C TYR A 230 7.25 10.57 -4.52
N GLY A 231 6.97 9.82 -3.45
CA GLY A 231 7.85 8.82 -2.87
C GLY A 231 7.54 7.40 -3.30
N THR A 232 7.65 6.47 -2.37
CA THR A 232 7.34 5.05 -2.59
C THR A 232 6.31 4.57 -1.57
N ILE A 233 5.27 3.89 -2.04
CA ILE A 233 4.32 3.14 -1.19
C ILE A 233 4.44 1.69 -1.59
N GLU A 234 4.80 0.83 -0.64
CA GLU A 234 5.12 -0.55 -0.97
C GLU A 234 4.68 -1.55 0.11
N ASN A 235 4.48 -2.81 -0.30
CA ASN A 235 4.23 -3.95 0.60
C ASN A 235 3.03 -3.71 1.52
N LEU A 236 1.97 -3.08 1.03
CA LEU A 236 0.83 -2.59 1.81
C LEU A 236 -0.47 -3.29 1.39
N VAL A 237 -1.25 -3.70 2.37
CA VAL A 237 -2.66 -4.07 2.17
C VAL A 237 -3.54 -2.88 2.55
N VAL A 238 -4.45 -2.48 1.66
CA VAL A 238 -5.43 -1.43 1.92
C VAL A 238 -6.82 -2.03 1.90
N ASN A 239 -7.56 -1.86 2.97
CA ASN A 239 -8.96 -2.24 3.08
C ASN A 239 -9.80 -0.97 3.24
N GLN A 240 -10.47 -0.59 2.15
CA GLN A 240 -11.25 0.64 2.15
C GLN A 240 -12.73 0.35 1.96
N THR A 241 -13.53 0.86 2.86
CA THR A 241 -14.98 0.81 2.79
C THR A 241 -15.56 2.22 2.69
N TYR A 242 -16.65 2.34 1.97
CA TYR A 242 -17.42 3.58 1.87
C TYR A 242 -18.87 3.33 2.27
N SER A 243 -19.39 4.15 3.15
CA SER A 243 -20.81 4.15 3.45
C SER A 243 -21.37 5.55 3.21
N GLY A 244 -21.99 5.76 2.08
CA GLY A 244 -22.63 7.01 1.74
C GLY A 244 -23.87 6.80 0.89
N ASP A 245 -24.77 7.79 0.87
CA ASP A 245 -25.91 7.81 -0.05
C ASP A 245 -25.41 8.23 -1.44
N LEU A 246 -25.60 7.34 -2.41
CA LEU A 246 -25.27 7.60 -3.83
C LEU A 246 -26.06 8.77 -4.44
N SER A 247 -27.15 9.20 -3.77
CA SER A 247 -27.99 10.30 -4.25
C SER A 247 -27.43 11.69 -3.98
N SER A 248 -26.32 11.80 -3.25
CA SER A 248 -25.77 13.10 -2.89
C SER A 248 -24.88 13.72 -3.96
N ARG A 249 -24.95 15.04 -4.07
CA ARG A 249 -24.34 15.84 -5.14
C ARG A 249 -22.84 16.14 -4.94
N GLY A 250 -22.19 15.57 -3.93
CA GLY A 250 -20.76 15.81 -3.66
C GLY A 250 -19.85 15.23 -4.74
N MET A 251 -18.74 15.93 -5.04
CA MET A 251 -17.69 15.41 -5.90
C MET A 251 -16.67 14.66 -5.05
N SER A 252 -16.69 13.31 -5.09
CA SER A 252 -15.67 12.51 -4.43
C SER A 252 -14.67 11.97 -5.46
N ARG A 253 -13.39 12.26 -5.30
CA ARG A 253 -12.35 11.91 -6.28
C ARG A 253 -11.17 11.26 -5.57
N GLY A 254 -10.67 10.15 -6.08
CA GLY A 254 -9.50 9.53 -5.51
C GLY A 254 -9.17 8.14 -6.05
N GLY A 255 -8.12 7.61 -5.51
CA GLY A 255 -7.76 6.20 -5.55
C GLY A 255 -7.54 5.73 -4.11
N MET A 256 -7.66 4.45 -3.85
CA MET A 256 -7.61 3.94 -2.47
C MET A 256 -6.25 4.16 -1.82
N ILE A 257 -5.19 4.27 -2.61
CA ILE A 257 -3.85 4.60 -2.09
C ILE A 257 -3.59 6.10 -2.21
N CYS A 258 -3.78 6.71 -3.39
CA CYS A 258 -3.55 8.15 -3.51
C CYS A 258 -4.43 8.81 -4.59
N ALA A 259 -4.58 10.14 -4.51
CA ALA A 259 -5.20 10.89 -5.58
C ALA A 259 -4.26 11.01 -6.78
N TYR A 260 -3.03 11.45 -6.59
CA TYR A 260 -2.04 11.61 -7.65
C TYR A 260 -0.76 10.85 -7.32
N ASN A 261 -0.31 9.99 -8.25
CA ASN A 261 0.93 9.24 -8.14
C ASN A 261 1.98 9.80 -9.09
N TYR A 262 2.99 10.45 -8.54
CA TYR A 262 4.21 10.92 -9.22
C TYR A 262 5.40 10.00 -8.97
N GLY A 263 5.31 9.12 -7.95
CA GLY A 263 6.34 8.21 -7.50
C GLY A 263 6.05 6.75 -7.81
N ASN A 264 6.33 5.87 -6.87
CA ASN A 264 6.17 4.43 -7.05
C ASN A 264 5.11 3.87 -6.08
N ILE A 265 4.23 3.02 -6.63
CA ILE A 265 3.34 2.16 -5.83
C ILE A 265 3.63 0.73 -6.26
N LYS A 266 4.11 -0.12 -5.35
CA LYS A 266 4.47 -1.50 -5.68
C LYS A 266 4.13 -2.50 -4.59
N ASN A 267 3.86 -3.73 -5.00
CA ASN A 267 3.50 -4.84 -4.09
C ASN A 267 2.33 -4.47 -3.17
N CYS A 268 1.31 -3.81 -3.67
CA CYS A 268 0.15 -3.42 -2.86
C CYS A 268 -1.07 -4.25 -3.23
N ILE A 269 -1.84 -4.61 -2.22
CA ILE A 269 -3.15 -5.25 -2.36
C ILE A 269 -4.20 -4.27 -1.90
N VAL A 270 -5.23 -4.05 -2.71
CA VAL A 270 -6.35 -3.17 -2.37
C VAL A 270 -7.65 -3.95 -2.41
N MET A 271 -8.35 -3.97 -1.30
CA MET A 271 -9.72 -4.44 -1.18
C MET A 271 -10.62 -3.21 -1.18
N ALA A 272 -11.28 -2.96 -2.30
CA ALA A 272 -12.15 -1.81 -2.49
C ALA A 272 -13.61 -2.23 -2.32
N ASP A 273 -14.35 -1.55 -1.45
CA ASP A 273 -15.80 -1.70 -1.36
C ASP A 273 -16.44 -0.32 -1.25
N ILE A 274 -16.57 0.33 -2.41
CA ILE A 274 -17.01 1.72 -2.49
C ILE A 274 -18.20 1.90 -3.40
N ALA A 275 -19.11 2.78 -2.97
CA ALA A 275 -20.21 3.26 -3.74
C ALA A 275 -20.21 4.79 -3.72
N ILE A 276 -19.96 5.41 -4.87
CA ILE A 276 -19.80 6.86 -5.01
C ILE A 276 -20.85 7.41 -5.98
N GLY A 277 -21.43 8.57 -5.65
CA GLY A 277 -22.29 9.34 -6.53
C GLY A 277 -21.58 10.53 -7.15
N THR A 278 -21.97 10.90 -8.34
CA THR A 278 -21.67 12.13 -9.10
C THR A 278 -20.23 12.66 -9.24
N LYS A 279 -19.83 12.96 -10.49
CA LYS A 279 -18.61 13.66 -10.94
C LYS A 279 -17.27 13.14 -10.39
N SER A 280 -17.15 11.85 -10.22
CA SER A 280 -16.01 11.24 -9.52
C SER A 280 -15.10 10.49 -10.47
N ASP A 281 -13.84 10.92 -10.57
CA ASP A 281 -12.79 10.07 -11.12
C ASP A 281 -12.29 9.17 -9.97
N THR A 282 -12.46 7.85 -10.13
CA THR A 282 -12.26 6.87 -9.06
C THR A 282 -11.49 5.66 -9.56
N ALA A 283 -10.62 5.11 -8.71
CA ALA A 283 -9.88 3.89 -9.05
C ALA A 283 -9.45 3.10 -7.81
N GLY A 284 -9.09 1.85 -8.05
CA GLY A 284 -8.61 0.96 -6.99
C GLY A 284 -7.25 1.38 -6.40
N ILE A 285 -6.33 1.94 -7.16
CA ILE A 285 -5.00 2.36 -6.67
C ILE A 285 -4.89 3.88 -6.61
N CYS A 286 -4.88 4.55 -7.76
CA CYS A 286 -4.74 6.00 -7.81
C CYS A 286 -5.69 6.64 -8.83
N LYS A 287 -6.18 7.84 -8.53
CA LYS A 287 -6.98 8.61 -9.47
C LYS A 287 -6.17 8.93 -10.72
N VAL A 288 -4.98 9.49 -10.57
CA VAL A 288 -4.07 9.82 -11.66
C VAL A 288 -2.70 9.22 -11.41
N ASN A 289 -2.26 8.35 -12.33
CA ASN A 289 -0.86 7.95 -12.42
C ASN A 289 -0.19 8.88 -13.43
N THR A 290 0.66 9.79 -12.96
CA THR A 290 1.28 10.83 -13.79
C THR A 290 2.38 10.27 -14.69
N GLU A 291 2.98 11.08 -15.56
CA GLU A 291 4.04 10.63 -16.48
C GLU A 291 5.25 9.98 -15.78
N SER A 292 5.59 10.45 -14.58
CA SER A 292 6.66 9.87 -13.76
C SER A 292 6.18 8.71 -12.89
N GLY A 293 4.86 8.55 -12.70
CA GLY A 293 4.25 7.60 -11.80
C GLY A 293 4.37 6.15 -12.29
N LYS A 294 4.62 5.23 -11.35
CA LYS A 294 4.66 3.80 -11.61
C LYS A 294 3.77 3.04 -10.63
N VAL A 295 2.98 2.11 -11.17
CA VAL A 295 2.20 1.14 -10.40
C VAL A 295 2.62 -0.25 -10.85
N VAL A 296 3.24 -1.01 -9.97
CA VAL A 296 3.88 -2.29 -10.32
C VAL A 296 3.51 -3.38 -9.32
N ASN A 297 3.23 -4.58 -9.82
CA ASN A 297 3.03 -5.78 -8.99
C ASN A 297 1.94 -5.58 -7.91
N CYS A 298 0.79 -5.03 -8.32
CA CYS A 298 -0.32 -4.69 -7.43
C CYS A 298 -1.59 -5.46 -7.80
N PHE A 299 -2.44 -5.68 -6.80
CA PHE A 299 -3.71 -6.37 -6.93
C PHE A 299 -4.86 -5.51 -6.39
N VAL A 300 -5.95 -5.44 -7.14
CA VAL A 300 -7.20 -4.80 -6.69
C VAL A 300 -8.35 -5.79 -6.80
N THR A 301 -9.14 -5.91 -5.74
CA THR A 301 -10.34 -6.74 -5.66
C THR A 301 -11.48 -6.01 -4.96
N GLY A 302 -12.69 -6.59 -5.00
CA GLY A 302 -13.88 -6.02 -4.35
C GLY A 302 -14.83 -5.36 -5.33
N ASN A 303 -15.44 -4.24 -4.94
CA ASN A 303 -16.51 -3.57 -5.70
C ASN A 303 -16.27 -2.07 -5.78
N ILE A 304 -16.43 -1.50 -6.96
CA ILE A 304 -16.46 -0.04 -7.18
C ILE A 304 -17.77 0.30 -7.90
N GLU A 305 -18.69 0.95 -7.20
CA GLU A 305 -19.93 1.47 -7.79
C GLU A 305 -19.82 2.99 -7.95
N ASN A 306 -20.01 3.48 -9.18
CA ASN A 306 -19.96 4.91 -9.51
C ASN A 306 -21.19 5.30 -10.31
N GLN A 307 -22.09 6.10 -9.72
CA GLN A 307 -23.35 6.54 -10.33
C GLN A 307 -23.30 8.02 -10.69
N LEU A 308 -23.64 8.34 -11.94
CA LEU A 308 -23.76 9.71 -12.43
C LEU A 308 -25.17 10.27 -12.18
N ASP A 309 -25.28 11.44 -11.54
CA ASP A 309 -26.56 12.15 -11.40
C ASP A 309 -27.07 12.70 -12.76
N ALA A 310 -28.37 12.53 -13.03
CA ALA A 310 -29.04 12.99 -14.24
C ALA A 310 -28.97 14.50 -14.47
N ASN A 311 -28.75 15.30 -13.45
CA ASN A 311 -28.88 16.76 -13.50
C ASN A 311 -27.59 17.50 -13.88
N TRP A 312 -26.44 16.78 -14.05
CA TRP A 312 -25.17 17.42 -14.33
C TRP A 312 -24.77 17.31 -15.80
N GLY A 313 -24.75 18.46 -16.49
CA GLY A 313 -24.30 18.57 -17.87
C GLY A 313 -22.78 18.61 -17.98
N GLY A 314 -22.19 17.71 -18.77
CA GLY A 314 -20.85 17.91 -19.35
C GLY A 314 -19.65 17.42 -18.56
N SER A 315 -19.78 16.63 -17.51
CA SER A 315 -18.62 16.01 -16.85
C SER A 315 -18.52 14.52 -17.17
N TYR A 316 -17.34 14.10 -17.54
CA TYR A 316 -17.04 12.70 -17.85
C TYR A 316 -16.39 12.08 -16.62
N GLN A 317 -17.03 11.04 -16.09
CA GLN A 317 -16.50 10.26 -14.98
C GLN A 317 -15.61 9.15 -15.51
N LYS A 318 -14.54 8.87 -14.79
CA LYS A 318 -13.61 7.79 -15.10
C LYS A 318 -13.49 6.85 -13.93
N THR A 319 -13.80 5.58 -14.17
CA THR A 319 -13.67 4.53 -13.16
C THR A 319 -12.73 3.46 -13.66
N GLY A 320 -11.56 3.32 -13.03
CA GLY A 320 -10.56 2.32 -13.39
C GLY A 320 -10.34 1.28 -12.30
N GLY A 321 -10.10 0.04 -12.67
CA GLY A 321 -9.75 -0.99 -11.69
C GLY A 321 -8.43 -0.67 -10.98
N ILE A 322 -7.46 -0.11 -11.69
CA ILE A 322 -6.16 0.31 -11.15
C ILE A 322 -6.05 1.84 -11.10
N CYS A 323 -6.22 2.52 -12.24
CA CYS A 323 -6.13 3.98 -12.33
C CYS A 323 -7.38 4.56 -13.00
N ALA A 324 -7.86 5.73 -12.57
CA ALA A 324 -8.86 6.44 -13.36
C ALA A 324 -8.22 7.05 -14.60
N ILE A 325 -7.04 7.63 -14.47
CA ILE A 325 -6.24 8.19 -15.55
C ILE A 325 -4.79 7.70 -15.41
N ASN A 326 -4.23 7.16 -16.50
CA ASN A 326 -2.82 6.76 -16.56
C ASN A 326 -2.06 7.52 -17.65
N TYR A 327 -1.05 8.26 -17.25
CA TYR A 327 -0.04 8.87 -18.13
C TYR A 327 1.32 8.18 -17.99
N GLY A 328 1.55 7.44 -16.90
CA GLY A 328 2.79 6.78 -16.54
C GLY A 328 2.83 5.31 -16.93
N THR A 329 3.35 4.50 -16.03
CA THR A 329 3.57 3.07 -16.26
C THR A 329 2.75 2.23 -15.27
N VAL A 330 2.03 1.23 -15.79
CA VAL A 330 1.30 0.22 -15.02
C VAL A 330 1.76 -1.16 -15.48
N GLU A 331 2.36 -1.95 -14.59
CA GLU A 331 3.00 -3.22 -14.95
C GLU A 331 2.68 -4.33 -13.96
N ASN A 332 2.50 -5.55 -14.47
CA ASN A 332 2.29 -6.76 -13.67
C ASN A 332 1.21 -6.61 -12.60
N VAL A 333 0.08 -6.04 -13.00
CA VAL A 333 -1.04 -5.77 -12.08
C VAL A 333 -2.22 -6.67 -12.37
N VAL A 334 -3.02 -6.91 -11.33
CA VAL A 334 -4.26 -7.68 -11.44
C VAL A 334 -5.43 -6.84 -10.96
N SER A 335 -6.49 -6.79 -11.77
CA SER A 335 -7.77 -6.19 -11.42
C SER A 335 -8.85 -7.27 -11.41
N ALA A 336 -9.26 -7.68 -10.21
CA ALA A 336 -10.41 -8.56 -9.99
C ALA A 336 -11.57 -7.82 -9.32
N VAL A 337 -11.62 -6.49 -9.51
CA VAL A 337 -12.67 -5.62 -8.94
C VAL A 337 -13.89 -5.62 -9.84
N ASN A 338 -15.07 -5.72 -9.24
CA ASN A 338 -16.33 -5.53 -9.94
C ASN A 338 -16.63 -4.03 -10.05
N ILE A 339 -16.66 -3.52 -11.27
CA ILE A 339 -16.96 -2.11 -11.53
C ILE A 339 -18.40 -2.01 -12.02
N LYS A 340 -19.23 -1.25 -11.30
CA LYS A 340 -20.59 -0.92 -11.68
C LYS A 340 -20.72 0.57 -11.88
N THR A 341 -21.03 0.98 -13.10
CA THR A 341 -21.27 2.37 -13.40
C THR A 341 -22.66 2.55 -14.00
N LYS A 342 -23.36 3.58 -13.58
CA LYS A 342 -24.68 3.92 -14.10
C LYS A 342 -24.70 5.37 -14.53
N SER A 343 -25.07 5.61 -15.79
CA SER A 343 -25.41 6.95 -16.27
C SER A 343 -26.93 7.11 -16.17
N LEU A 344 -27.39 8.11 -15.48
CA LEU A 344 -28.82 8.45 -15.41
C LEU A 344 -29.29 9.28 -16.62
N ARG A 345 -28.39 9.58 -17.57
CA ARG A 345 -28.72 10.24 -18.82
C ARG A 345 -28.76 9.26 -19.98
N ASP A 346 -29.92 9.20 -20.61
CA ASP A 346 -30.15 8.46 -21.84
C ASP A 346 -29.67 9.25 -23.08
N ASN A 347 -28.36 9.53 -23.14
CA ASN A 347 -27.75 10.16 -24.33
C ASN A 347 -26.84 9.14 -25.01
N SER A 348 -27.43 8.46 -26.00
CA SER A 348 -26.82 7.36 -26.75
C SER A 348 -25.55 7.66 -27.52
N THR A 349 -25.08 8.91 -27.55
CA THR A 349 -23.95 9.36 -28.39
C THR A 349 -22.72 9.81 -27.61
N GLN A 350 -22.81 10.08 -26.31
CA GLN A 350 -21.69 10.55 -25.49
C GLN A 350 -21.38 9.60 -24.34
N LEU A 351 -20.09 9.26 -24.19
CA LEU A 351 -19.57 8.46 -23.07
C LEU A 351 -19.45 9.35 -21.83
N ASN A 352 -20.51 9.50 -21.08
CA ASN A 352 -20.49 10.33 -19.86
C ASN A 352 -19.88 9.61 -18.66
N ASN A 353 -19.79 8.28 -18.71
CA ASN A 353 -19.23 7.47 -17.68
C ASN A 353 -18.35 6.39 -18.31
N ILE A 354 -17.03 6.48 -18.10
CA ILE A 354 -16.05 5.60 -18.70
C ILE A 354 -15.54 4.66 -17.62
N ALA A 355 -15.77 3.36 -17.79
CA ALA A 355 -15.23 2.33 -16.93
C ALA A 355 -14.29 1.41 -17.70
N ALA A 356 -13.17 1.05 -17.10
CA ALA A 356 -12.24 0.09 -17.67
C ALA A 356 -11.56 -0.76 -16.59
N ALA A 357 -11.16 -1.97 -16.97
CA ALA A 357 -10.62 -2.93 -16.06
C ALA A 357 -9.31 -2.49 -15.42
N ILE A 358 -8.45 -1.80 -16.16
CA ILE A 358 -7.15 -1.33 -15.68
C ILE A 358 -7.15 0.21 -15.56
N ALA A 359 -7.33 0.95 -16.66
CA ALA A 359 -7.31 2.40 -16.63
C ALA A 359 -8.46 2.97 -17.46
N ALA A 360 -9.34 3.79 -16.82
CA ALA A 360 -10.45 4.37 -17.56
C ALA A 360 -9.99 5.30 -18.67
N ARG A 361 -8.87 5.99 -18.47
CA ARG A 361 -8.12 6.69 -19.53
C ARG A 361 -6.66 6.33 -19.46
N THR A 362 -6.02 6.06 -20.61
CA THR A 362 -4.57 5.90 -20.67
C THR A 362 -3.96 6.59 -21.88
N ASP A 363 -2.91 7.37 -21.62
CA ASP A 363 -1.92 7.86 -22.57
C ASP A 363 -0.51 7.31 -22.23
N GLY A 364 -0.41 6.55 -21.11
CA GLY A 364 0.79 5.86 -20.61
C GLY A 364 0.86 4.40 -21.06
N TYR A 365 1.72 3.64 -20.39
CA TYR A 365 2.02 2.25 -20.71
C TYR A 365 1.26 1.28 -19.82
N LEU A 366 0.75 0.20 -20.41
CA LEU A 366 0.14 -0.95 -19.74
C LEU A 366 0.88 -2.22 -20.17
N THR A 367 1.57 -2.88 -19.25
CA THR A 367 2.37 -4.07 -19.56
C THR A 367 2.04 -5.20 -18.60
N ASN A 368 1.74 -6.39 -19.15
CA ASN A 368 1.38 -7.58 -18.35
C ASN A 368 0.27 -7.26 -17.32
N CYS A 369 -0.78 -6.59 -17.76
CA CYS A 369 -1.94 -6.25 -16.94
C CYS A 369 -3.04 -7.30 -17.18
N TYR A 370 -3.59 -7.83 -16.09
CA TYR A 370 -4.58 -8.88 -16.14
C TYR A 370 -5.86 -8.47 -15.42
N TRP A 371 -7.02 -8.86 -15.98
CA TRP A 371 -8.31 -8.49 -15.38
C TRP A 371 -9.30 -9.64 -15.38
N LEU A 372 -10.23 -9.60 -14.42
CA LEU A 372 -11.35 -10.52 -14.34
C LEU A 372 -12.34 -10.21 -15.46
N LYS A 373 -12.63 -11.20 -16.29
CA LYS A 373 -13.58 -11.07 -17.38
C LYS A 373 -14.98 -10.77 -16.85
N ASP A 374 -15.72 -9.97 -17.59
CA ASP A 374 -17.10 -9.55 -17.27
C ASP A 374 -17.28 -8.85 -15.91
N SER A 375 -16.19 -8.38 -15.29
CA SER A 375 -16.20 -7.64 -14.03
C SER A 375 -16.69 -6.18 -14.17
N ILE A 376 -16.87 -5.70 -15.39
CA ILE A 376 -17.37 -4.35 -15.67
C ILE A 376 -18.84 -4.42 -16.08
N ASN A 377 -19.70 -3.89 -15.22
CA ASN A 377 -21.11 -3.71 -15.52
C ASN A 377 -21.41 -2.22 -15.73
N GLN A 378 -21.32 -1.82 -16.99
CA GLN A 378 -21.61 -0.46 -17.43
C GLN A 378 -22.92 -0.43 -18.22
N ASP A 379 -23.77 0.54 -17.96
CA ASP A 379 -24.92 0.83 -18.79
C ASP A 379 -24.45 1.23 -20.18
N GLY A 380 -24.67 0.36 -21.18
CA GLY A 380 -24.24 0.56 -22.54
C GLY A 380 -23.29 -0.52 -23.10
N ASN A 381 -22.75 -0.30 -24.30
CA ASN A 381 -22.06 -1.33 -25.09
C ASN A 381 -20.54 -1.48 -24.77
N PHE A 382 -20.05 -1.06 -23.61
CA PHE A 382 -18.63 -1.06 -23.28
C PHE A 382 -18.30 -2.09 -22.20
N LYS A 383 -18.30 -3.35 -22.59
CA LYS A 383 -17.88 -4.43 -21.69
C LYS A 383 -16.44 -4.82 -21.99
N ASN A 384 -15.65 -5.07 -20.92
CA ASN A 384 -14.34 -5.71 -20.99
C ASN A 384 -13.20 -4.95 -21.68
N HIS A 385 -13.22 -3.61 -21.69
CA HIS A 385 -12.08 -2.86 -22.19
C HIS A 385 -11.01 -2.69 -21.11
N ILE A 386 -9.75 -2.89 -21.50
CA ILE A 386 -8.61 -2.68 -20.61
C ILE A 386 -8.44 -1.19 -20.27
N ALA A 387 -8.65 -0.33 -21.27
CA ALA A 387 -8.45 1.11 -21.16
C ALA A 387 -9.11 1.89 -22.32
N TYR A 388 -9.15 3.21 -22.18
CA TYR A 388 -9.56 4.17 -23.21
C TYR A 388 -8.54 5.29 -23.32
N THR A 389 -8.52 6.03 -24.44
CA THR A 389 -7.83 7.32 -24.56
C THR A 389 -8.83 8.47 -24.57
N ASN A 390 -8.34 9.67 -24.33
CA ASN A 390 -9.18 10.84 -24.34
C ASN A 390 -8.62 11.87 -25.33
N TYR A 391 -9.31 12.12 -26.43
CA TYR A 391 -9.17 13.40 -27.12
C TYR A 391 -10.44 13.78 -27.88
N GLY A 392 -11.08 14.84 -27.42
CA GLY A 392 -11.88 15.82 -28.18
C GLY A 392 -13.23 15.37 -28.72
N ASP A 393 -13.42 14.12 -29.05
CA ASP A 393 -14.65 13.61 -29.61
C ASP A 393 -15.00 12.27 -28.95
N TYR A 394 -15.93 12.33 -28.01
CA TYR A 394 -16.36 11.19 -27.19
C TYR A 394 -17.28 10.21 -27.93
N THR A 395 -17.08 10.07 -29.24
CA THR A 395 -17.71 9.00 -30.03
C THR A 395 -16.96 7.70 -29.79
N LYS A 396 -17.70 6.58 -29.80
CA LYS A 396 -17.21 5.22 -29.53
C LYS A 396 -15.95 4.84 -30.33
N GLU A 397 -15.71 5.50 -31.46
CA GLU A 397 -14.63 5.17 -32.40
C GLU A 397 -13.30 5.84 -32.09
N ASN A 398 -13.32 6.98 -31.36
CA ASN A 398 -12.13 7.80 -31.11
C ASN A 398 -11.50 7.63 -29.71
N CYS A 399 -12.11 6.81 -28.85
CA CYS A 399 -11.58 6.50 -27.51
C CYS A 399 -10.64 5.28 -27.54
N ILE A 400 -9.61 5.32 -28.40
CA ILE A 400 -8.74 4.17 -28.64
C ILE A 400 -7.36 4.43 -28.02
N PRO A 401 -6.88 3.60 -27.06
CA PRO A 401 -5.50 3.67 -26.60
C PRO A 401 -4.51 3.43 -27.75
N ASP A 402 -3.35 4.04 -27.69
CA ASP A 402 -2.24 3.71 -28.56
C ASP A 402 -1.83 2.24 -28.36
N PRO A 403 -2.07 1.35 -29.34
CA PRO A 403 -1.82 -0.06 -29.16
C PRO A 403 -0.33 -0.40 -28.92
N SER A 404 0.59 0.48 -29.29
CA SER A 404 2.02 0.29 -29.04
C SER A 404 2.39 0.44 -27.56
N LYS A 405 1.52 1.02 -26.75
CA LYS A 405 1.68 1.21 -25.31
C LYS A 405 1.00 0.13 -24.47
N ILE A 406 0.33 -0.85 -25.12
CA ILE A 406 -0.35 -1.95 -24.44
C ILE A 406 0.29 -3.26 -24.88
N THR A 407 0.95 -3.96 -23.96
CA THR A 407 1.68 -5.21 -24.27
C THR A 407 1.48 -6.29 -23.23
N GLY A 408 1.33 -7.53 -23.68
CA GLY A 408 1.27 -8.71 -22.81
C GLY A 408 0.02 -8.81 -21.93
N CYS A 409 -1.05 -8.09 -22.26
CA CYS A 409 -2.24 -7.98 -21.43
C CYS A 409 -3.28 -9.05 -21.75
N GLY A 410 -4.05 -9.47 -20.73
CA GLY A 410 -5.05 -10.52 -20.89
C GLY A 410 -6.08 -10.55 -19.76
N TYR A 411 -7.04 -11.46 -19.88
CA TYR A 411 -8.09 -11.65 -18.89
C TYR A 411 -8.17 -13.10 -18.40
N PHE A 412 -8.82 -13.29 -17.28
CA PHE A 412 -9.09 -14.58 -16.66
C PHE A 412 -10.57 -14.67 -16.26
N ASP A 413 -11.11 -15.92 -16.27
CA ASP A 413 -12.55 -16.13 -16.06
C ASP A 413 -12.96 -16.28 -14.58
N THR A 414 -12.03 -16.63 -13.71
CA THR A 414 -12.27 -16.86 -12.28
C THR A 414 -11.23 -16.18 -11.43
N ASN A 415 -11.66 -15.52 -10.36
CA ASN A 415 -10.72 -14.89 -9.39
C ASN A 415 -9.98 -15.97 -8.58
N SER A 416 -9.01 -16.62 -9.22
CA SER A 416 -8.21 -17.70 -8.66
C SER A 416 -6.76 -17.61 -9.13
N PRO A 417 -5.78 -17.89 -8.24
CA PRO A 417 -4.36 -17.97 -8.61
C PRO A 417 -4.06 -18.96 -9.73
N SER A 418 -4.85 -20.01 -9.82
CA SER A 418 -4.73 -21.06 -10.84
C SER A 418 -5.53 -20.80 -12.13
N ALA A 419 -6.19 -19.64 -12.25
CA ALA A 419 -6.94 -19.29 -13.44
C ALA A 419 -6.05 -19.29 -14.69
N SER A 420 -6.62 -19.76 -15.82
CA SER A 420 -5.99 -19.62 -17.12
C SER A 420 -6.15 -18.18 -17.61
N VAL A 421 -5.10 -17.63 -18.22
CA VAL A 421 -5.12 -16.29 -18.80
C VAL A 421 -5.28 -16.38 -20.31
N THR A 422 -6.24 -15.64 -20.83
CA THR A 422 -6.49 -15.47 -22.26
C THR A 422 -5.95 -14.11 -22.70
N ALA A 423 -5.19 -14.08 -23.81
CA ALA A 423 -4.68 -12.85 -24.38
C ALA A 423 -5.82 -11.91 -24.78
N GLY A 424 -5.66 -10.61 -24.50
CA GLY A 424 -6.65 -9.60 -24.88
C GLY A 424 -6.79 -9.51 -26.41
N THR A 425 -8.01 -9.33 -26.87
CA THR A 425 -8.34 -9.24 -28.30
C THR A 425 -8.24 -7.81 -28.81
N THR A 426 -8.37 -7.62 -30.13
CA THR A 426 -8.43 -6.28 -30.73
C THR A 426 -9.60 -5.46 -30.20
N SER A 427 -10.72 -6.08 -29.85
CA SER A 427 -11.87 -5.35 -29.28
C SER A 427 -11.62 -4.83 -27.88
N GLU A 428 -10.79 -5.51 -27.08
CA GLU A 428 -10.52 -5.16 -25.69
C GLU A 428 -9.29 -4.29 -25.53
N CYS A 429 -8.24 -4.52 -26.34
CA CYS A 429 -6.93 -3.87 -26.26
C CYS A 429 -6.58 -3.04 -27.50
N LYS A 430 -7.49 -2.99 -28.52
CA LYS A 430 -7.28 -2.37 -29.85
C LYS A 430 -6.16 -3.00 -30.69
N SER A 431 -5.42 -3.93 -30.16
CA SER A 431 -4.52 -4.84 -30.87
C SER A 431 -4.62 -6.22 -30.24
N ALA A 432 -4.48 -7.25 -31.05
CA ALA A 432 -4.36 -8.61 -30.50
C ALA A 432 -3.08 -8.70 -29.66
N GLN A 433 -3.22 -9.13 -28.42
CA GLN A 433 -2.11 -9.23 -27.49
C GLN A 433 -1.38 -10.56 -27.66
N THR A 434 -0.09 -10.56 -27.44
CA THR A 434 0.71 -11.77 -27.22
C THR A 434 1.18 -11.75 -25.79
N LEU A 435 0.80 -12.77 -25.01
CA LEU A 435 1.22 -12.89 -23.61
C LEU A 435 2.73 -13.12 -23.56
N ALA A 436 3.41 -12.34 -22.73
CA ALA A 436 4.86 -12.44 -22.55
C ALA A 436 5.27 -13.74 -21.82
N TYR A 437 4.36 -14.28 -21.03
CA TYR A 437 4.56 -15.47 -20.21
C TYR A 437 3.43 -16.47 -20.47
N SER A 438 3.63 -17.73 -20.02
CA SER A 438 2.65 -18.81 -20.17
C SER A 438 2.38 -19.48 -18.82
N GLY A 439 1.24 -20.17 -18.71
CA GLY A 439 0.83 -20.87 -17.51
C GLY A 439 -0.41 -20.26 -16.85
N THR A 440 -0.60 -20.56 -15.58
CA THR A 440 -1.68 -19.97 -14.78
C THR A 440 -1.37 -18.51 -14.43
N LEU A 441 -2.38 -17.76 -13.98
CA LEU A 441 -2.22 -16.35 -13.59
C LEU A 441 -1.02 -16.14 -12.64
N ILE A 442 -0.94 -16.93 -11.55
CA ILE A 442 0.16 -16.84 -10.59
C ILE A 442 1.53 -17.17 -11.19
N GLN A 443 1.58 -18.13 -12.12
CA GLN A 443 2.84 -18.49 -12.80
C GLN A 443 3.33 -17.36 -13.69
N MET A 444 2.43 -16.73 -14.42
CA MET A 444 2.75 -15.62 -15.32
C MET A 444 3.22 -14.38 -14.51
N LEU A 445 2.53 -14.04 -13.42
CA LEU A 445 2.89 -12.96 -12.54
C LEU A 445 4.28 -13.17 -11.92
N ASN A 446 4.57 -14.39 -11.45
CA ASN A 446 5.86 -14.75 -10.89
C ASN A 446 6.98 -14.85 -11.94
N ALA A 447 6.66 -15.17 -13.18
CA ALA A 447 7.64 -15.12 -14.27
C ALA A 447 8.11 -13.67 -14.53
N TYR A 448 7.19 -12.70 -14.49
CA TYR A 448 7.54 -11.27 -14.53
C TYR A 448 8.46 -10.89 -13.36
N VAL A 449 8.05 -11.22 -12.11
CA VAL A 449 8.86 -10.92 -10.91
C VAL A 449 10.27 -11.49 -11.03
N SER A 450 10.39 -12.73 -11.51
CA SER A 450 11.68 -13.40 -11.68
C SER A 450 12.56 -12.79 -12.79
N ALA A 451 11.95 -12.19 -13.81
CA ALA A 451 12.63 -11.53 -14.92
C ALA A 451 12.96 -10.05 -14.64
N SER A 452 12.32 -9.46 -13.61
CA SER A 452 12.50 -8.06 -13.26
C SER A 452 13.88 -7.80 -12.64
N SER A 453 14.45 -6.63 -12.93
CA SER A 453 15.64 -6.12 -12.24
C SER A 453 15.33 -5.52 -10.86
N ASP A 454 14.08 -5.27 -10.53
CA ASP A 454 13.65 -4.82 -9.19
C ASP A 454 13.59 -6.01 -8.23
N SER A 455 14.64 -6.20 -7.45
CA SER A 455 14.71 -7.26 -6.43
C SER A 455 13.74 -7.05 -5.25
N GLY A 456 13.12 -5.89 -5.16
CA GLY A 456 12.12 -5.57 -4.13
C GLY A 456 10.71 -6.06 -4.47
N LEU A 457 10.49 -6.63 -5.67
CA LEU A 457 9.19 -7.17 -6.02
C LEU A 457 8.90 -8.46 -5.25
N LYS A 458 7.72 -8.51 -4.67
CA LYS A 458 7.22 -9.66 -3.92
C LYS A 458 6.67 -10.73 -4.86
N ARG A 459 6.83 -11.99 -4.48
CA ARG A 459 6.25 -13.11 -5.22
C ARG A 459 4.75 -13.18 -4.97
N TRP A 460 4.03 -13.61 -5.99
CA TRP A 460 2.63 -13.91 -5.88
C TRP A 460 2.42 -15.29 -5.28
N THR A 461 1.44 -15.39 -4.40
CA THR A 461 1.06 -16.61 -3.69
C THR A 461 -0.46 -16.77 -3.65
N ALA A 462 -0.93 -17.91 -3.18
CA ALA A 462 -2.32 -18.10 -2.83
C ALA A 462 -2.50 -17.74 -1.34
N GLY A 463 -3.44 -16.85 -1.06
CA GLY A 463 -3.85 -16.54 0.29
C GLY A 463 -4.48 -17.74 0.99
N ALA A 464 -4.66 -17.66 2.30
CA ALA A 464 -5.25 -18.73 3.11
C ALA A 464 -6.70 -19.07 2.69
N ASP A 465 -7.41 -18.11 2.13
CA ASP A 465 -8.77 -18.25 1.57
C ASP A 465 -8.78 -18.74 0.11
N GLY A 466 -7.61 -19.01 -0.47
CA GLY A 466 -7.43 -19.40 -1.86
C GLY A 466 -7.48 -18.25 -2.86
N SER A 467 -7.54 -17.00 -2.42
CA SER A 467 -7.44 -15.80 -3.26
C SER A 467 -6.00 -15.55 -3.71
N LEU A 468 -5.81 -14.66 -4.68
CA LEU A 468 -4.49 -14.16 -5.08
C LEU A 468 -3.93 -13.26 -3.98
N SER A 469 -2.65 -13.42 -3.64
CA SER A 469 -1.96 -12.65 -2.61
C SER A 469 -0.48 -12.44 -2.97
N LEU A 470 0.23 -11.69 -2.15
CA LEU A 470 1.67 -11.47 -2.23
C LEU A 470 2.36 -12.06 -0.99
N ASP A 471 3.59 -12.52 -1.18
CA ASP A 471 4.45 -13.07 -0.12
C ASP A 471 5.23 -11.91 0.52
N PHE A 472 4.62 -11.28 1.54
CA PHE A 472 5.15 -10.10 2.22
C PHE A 472 6.27 -10.42 3.21
#